data_89693b2de3956e25f48b548e13a1ad97
#
_entry.id   89693b2de3956e25f48b548e13a1ad97
#
_cell.length_a   1.000
_cell.length_b   1.000
_cell.length_c   1.000
_cell.angle_alpha   90.00
_cell.angle_beta   90.00
_cell.angle_gamma   90.00
#
_symmetry.space_group_name_H-M   'P 1'
#
loop_
_entity.id
_entity.type
_entity.pdbx_description
1 polymer ?
#
loop_
_entity_poly.entity_id
_entity_poly.type
_entity_poly.pdbx_seq_one_letter_code
_entity_poly.pdbx_strand_id
1 'polypeptide(L)'
;NGSWESTDALHCRVKGIPDLRMLQIFHNPLNDSIPPDSNGYKINVFIDDLSNAGLISDSTKVFWKTNEIDNWNSVPLFLSNEIENSNEWGGWIPALVDSSYIYYYIMSADSSGRVEHSPPAGWHKFFAYPTNACQEWLIGDLDNSGEINIIDVLLLADQIMYGSLTSNCSGFVSDINDDNQITLIDILLLISMISNP
;
A
#
# COMPACT_ATOMS: atom_id res chain seq x y z
N ASN A 1 1.64 26.13 -46.22
CA ASN A 1 1.46 24.84 -45.51
C ASN A 1 2.13 24.77 -44.16
N GLY A 2 2.67 25.88 -43.68
CA GLY A 2 3.34 25.89 -42.39
C GLY A 2 2.40 25.73 -41.21
N SER A 3 1.17 26.14 -41.31
CA SER A 3 0.15 25.86 -40.30
C SER A 3 -0.16 24.37 -40.13
N TRP A 4 0.32 23.60 -41.06
CA TRP A 4 0.16 22.18 -41.06
C TRP A 4 1.13 21.48 -40.15
N GLU A 5 2.30 22.05 -40.02
CA GLU A 5 3.33 21.47 -39.18
C GLU A 5 3.00 21.51 -37.70
N SER A 6 2.32 22.56 -37.27
CA SER A 6 1.82 22.59 -35.90
C SER A 6 0.69 21.59 -35.67
N THR A 7 0.00 21.28 -36.74
CA THR A 7 -1.00 20.22 -36.75
C THR A 7 -0.34 18.86 -36.83
N ASP A 8 0.88 18.79 -37.31
CA ASP A 8 1.62 17.54 -37.45
C ASP A 8 1.94 16.93 -36.12
N ALA A 9 2.27 17.71 -35.13
CA ALA A 9 2.52 17.17 -33.80
C ALA A 9 1.24 16.55 -33.19
N LEU A 10 0.11 17.23 -33.41
CA LEU A 10 -1.18 16.68 -32.99
C LEU A 10 -1.60 15.49 -33.87
N HIS A 11 -1.31 15.63 -35.17
CA HIS A 11 -1.64 14.62 -36.14
C HIS A 11 -0.76 13.36 -36.00
N CYS A 12 0.48 13.52 -35.64
CA CYS A 12 1.32 12.38 -35.24
C CYS A 12 0.84 11.70 -33.97
N ARG A 13 0.25 12.43 -33.05
CA ARG A 13 -0.41 11.83 -31.89
C ARG A 13 -1.67 11.06 -32.27
N VAL A 14 -2.35 11.48 -33.31
CA VAL A 14 -3.58 10.82 -33.80
C VAL A 14 -3.28 9.71 -34.78
N LYS A 15 -2.25 9.90 -35.62
CA LYS A 15 -1.78 8.90 -36.60
C LYS A 15 -0.62 8.04 -36.11
N GLY A 16 0.15 8.55 -35.16
CA GLY A 16 1.01 7.69 -34.40
C GLY A 16 0.11 6.59 -33.89
N ILE A 17 0.51 5.38 -34.03
CA ILE A 17 -0.08 4.29 -33.29
C ILE A 17 -0.28 4.90 -31.91
N PRO A 18 -1.53 5.11 -31.49
CA PRO A 18 -1.73 5.63 -30.16
C PRO A 18 -0.91 4.70 -29.31
N ASP A 19 -0.02 5.26 -28.54
CA ASP A 19 0.72 4.49 -27.60
C ASP A 19 -0.30 4.03 -26.57
N LEU A 20 -1.04 3.02 -26.96
CA LEU A 20 -2.03 2.33 -26.14
C LEU A 20 -1.35 1.49 -25.07
N ARG A 21 -0.02 1.41 -25.13
CA ARG A 21 0.78 0.72 -24.15
C ARG A 21 1.17 1.71 -23.10
N MET A 22 0.34 1.78 -22.09
CA MET A 22 0.52 2.68 -20.95
C MET A 22 1.48 2.04 -19.95
N LEU A 23 2.18 2.88 -19.21
CA LEU A 23 2.72 2.49 -17.94
C LEU A 23 1.53 2.39 -16.97
N GLN A 24 1.36 1.28 -16.29
CA GLN A 24 0.24 1.06 -15.37
C GLN A 24 0.76 0.73 -13.97
N ILE A 25 0.20 1.41 -12.98
CA ILE A 25 0.54 1.22 -11.57
C ILE A 25 -0.70 0.68 -10.85
N PHE A 26 -0.61 -0.55 -10.34
CA PHE A 26 -1.66 -1.19 -9.55
C PHE A 26 -1.23 -1.25 -8.09
N HIS A 27 -1.96 -0.57 -7.25
CA HIS A 27 -1.69 -0.52 -5.82
C HIS A 27 -3.00 -0.59 -5.04
N ASN A 28 -3.03 -1.47 -4.04
CA ASN A 28 -4.10 -1.48 -3.05
C ASN A 28 -3.72 -0.50 -1.93
N PRO A 29 -4.50 0.58 -1.73
CA PRO A 29 -4.19 1.55 -0.68
C PRO A 29 -4.11 0.88 0.69
N LEU A 30 -3.19 1.37 1.52
CA LEU A 30 -3.11 0.95 2.90
C LEU A 30 -4.39 1.34 3.65
N ASN A 31 -4.89 0.42 4.46
CA ASN A 31 -6.02 0.66 5.34
C ASN A 31 -5.61 1.53 6.53
N ASP A 32 -6.57 2.22 7.13
CA ASP A 32 -6.37 2.86 8.42
C ASP A 32 -6.02 1.79 9.48
N SER A 33 -5.21 2.20 10.45
CA SER A 33 -4.90 1.37 11.63
C SER A 33 -3.93 0.22 11.43
N ILE A 34 -3.16 0.21 10.35
CA ILE A 34 -2.03 -0.73 10.23
C ILE A 34 -0.86 -0.18 11.04
N PRO A 35 -0.38 -0.89 12.08
CA PRO A 35 0.86 -0.53 12.74
C PRO A 35 2.04 -0.78 11.78
N PRO A 36 3.13 -0.04 11.92
CA PRO A 36 4.31 -0.31 11.13
C PRO A 36 4.96 -1.62 11.60
N ASP A 37 5.56 -2.33 10.68
CA ASP A 37 6.54 -3.34 11.07
C ASP A 37 7.87 -2.68 11.48
N SER A 38 8.91 -3.48 11.68
CA SER A 38 10.23 -2.97 12.09
C SER A 38 10.84 -1.97 11.12
N ASN A 39 10.43 -1.97 9.84
CA ASN A 39 10.94 -1.11 8.78
C ASN A 39 10.04 0.10 8.49
N GLY A 40 8.79 0.06 8.93
CA GLY A 40 7.78 1.07 8.69
C GLY A 40 6.51 0.51 8.06
N TYR A 41 5.87 1.30 7.20
CA TYR A 41 4.63 0.93 6.51
C TYR A 41 4.97 0.39 5.12
N LYS A 42 4.72 -0.90 4.89
CA LYS A 42 5.05 -1.58 3.64
C LYS A 42 4.15 -1.12 2.50
N ILE A 43 4.76 -0.73 1.40
CA ILE A 43 4.08 -0.41 0.14
C ILE A 43 4.44 -1.49 -0.86
N ASN A 44 3.42 -2.19 -1.36
CA ASN A 44 3.53 -3.14 -2.46
C ASN A 44 2.77 -2.59 -3.67
N VAL A 45 3.35 -2.73 -4.84
CA VAL A 45 2.78 -2.23 -6.08
C VAL A 45 3.18 -3.11 -7.26
N PHE A 46 2.25 -3.34 -8.18
CA PHE A 46 2.56 -3.95 -9.48
C PHE A 46 2.67 -2.85 -10.53
N ILE A 47 3.74 -2.89 -11.31
CA ILE A 47 3.98 -1.91 -12.36
C ILE A 47 4.19 -2.62 -13.68
N ASP A 48 3.25 -2.41 -14.61
CA ASP A 48 3.31 -2.96 -15.95
C ASP A 48 3.77 -1.89 -16.95
N ASP A 49 4.96 -2.10 -17.52
CA ASP A 49 5.44 -1.34 -18.66
C ASP A 49 5.00 -2.04 -19.96
N LEU A 50 3.78 -1.73 -20.37
CA LEU A 50 3.20 -2.31 -21.60
C LEU A 50 3.88 -1.82 -22.87
N SER A 51 4.71 -0.77 -22.78
CA SER A 51 5.49 -0.25 -23.88
C SER A 51 6.78 -1.05 -24.11
N ASN A 52 7.23 -1.79 -23.11
CA ASN A 52 8.55 -2.42 -23.02
C ASN A 52 9.72 -1.42 -23.24
N ALA A 53 9.51 -0.17 -22.88
CA ALA A 53 10.57 0.86 -22.93
C ALA A 53 11.61 0.68 -21.83
N GLY A 54 11.25 -0.05 -20.77
CA GLY A 54 12.04 -0.27 -19.58
C GLY A 54 11.78 0.79 -18.50
N LEU A 55 11.49 0.34 -17.28
CA LEU A 55 11.29 1.21 -16.13
C LEU A 55 12.59 1.87 -15.70
N ILE A 56 12.51 3.13 -15.29
CA ILE A 56 13.63 3.86 -14.70
C ILE A 56 13.57 3.64 -13.18
N SER A 57 14.43 2.77 -12.65
CA SER A 57 14.43 2.37 -11.22
C SER A 57 14.47 3.58 -10.29
N ASP A 58 15.33 4.56 -10.59
CA ASP A 58 15.48 5.76 -9.76
C ASP A 58 14.24 6.67 -9.77
N SER A 59 13.32 6.45 -10.70
CA SER A 59 12.06 7.19 -10.81
C SER A 59 10.87 6.45 -10.19
N THR A 60 11.05 5.21 -9.77
CA THR A 60 10.01 4.42 -9.13
C THR A 60 10.07 4.62 -7.62
N LYS A 61 9.17 5.45 -7.11
CA LYS A 61 9.21 5.95 -5.72
C LYS A 61 7.82 6.10 -5.14
N VAL A 62 7.77 6.02 -3.80
CA VAL A 62 6.65 6.54 -3.02
C VAL A 62 7.00 7.94 -2.54
N PHE A 63 6.10 8.88 -2.74
CA PHE A 63 6.15 10.21 -2.13
C PHE A 63 5.16 10.25 -0.97
N TRP A 64 5.57 10.76 0.17
CA TRP A 64 4.74 10.77 1.37
C TRP A 64 4.95 12.03 2.22
N LYS A 65 3.95 12.35 3.03
CA LYS A 65 3.97 13.43 4.03
C LYS A 65 2.95 13.19 5.12
N THR A 66 3.10 13.84 6.27
CA THR A 66 2.20 13.70 7.41
C THR A 66 1.18 14.84 7.53
N ASN A 67 1.38 15.93 6.81
CA ASN A 67 0.49 17.08 6.81
C ASN A 67 0.26 17.56 5.38
N GLU A 68 -0.92 18.10 5.09
CA GLU A 68 -1.27 18.57 3.75
C GLU A 68 -0.38 19.72 3.25
N ILE A 69 0.15 20.53 4.17
CA ILE A 69 1.01 21.67 3.86
C ILE A 69 2.51 21.35 3.82
N ASP A 70 2.91 20.16 4.26
CA ASP A 70 4.31 19.76 4.30
C ASP A 70 4.87 19.46 2.89
N ASN A 71 6.19 19.54 2.78
CA ASN A 71 6.87 19.07 1.59
C ASN A 71 6.82 17.54 1.50
N TRP A 72 6.80 17.04 0.26
CA TRP A 72 6.86 15.62 0.01
C TRP A 72 8.24 15.04 0.31
N ASN A 73 8.28 14.02 1.15
CA ASN A 73 9.43 13.13 1.27
C ASN A 73 9.32 12.04 0.19
N SER A 74 10.39 11.32 -0.09
CA SER A 74 10.33 10.20 -1.02
C SER A 74 11.17 9.02 -0.54
N VAL A 75 10.71 7.82 -0.85
CA VAL A 75 11.43 6.57 -0.64
C VAL A 75 11.45 5.77 -1.95
N PRO A 76 12.56 5.12 -2.30
CA PRO A 76 12.62 4.29 -3.49
C PRO A 76 11.79 3.03 -3.31
N LEU A 77 11.23 2.54 -4.42
CA LEU A 77 10.70 1.19 -4.52
C LEU A 77 11.70 0.30 -5.25
N PHE A 78 11.80 -0.93 -4.82
CA PHE A 78 12.71 -1.93 -5.38
C PHE A 78 11.90 -3.09 -5.97
N LEU A 79 12.37 -3.63 -7.08
CA LEU A 79 11.77 -4.81 -7.68
C LEU A 79 11.89 -5.99 -6.70
N SER A 80 10.78 -6.65 -6.45
CA SER A 80 10.77 -7.86 -5.63
C SER A 80 11.47 -8.99 -6.39
N ASN A 81 12.46 -9.61 -5.75
CA ASN A 81 13.19 -10.74 -6.33
C ASN A 81 12.60 -12.09 -5.92
N GLU A 82 11.47 -12.09 -5.22
CA GLU A 82 10.88 -13.33 -4.69
C GLU A 82 10.26 -14.22 -5.78
N ILE A 83 9.86 -13.60 -6.90
CA ILE A 83 9.30 -14.32 -8.06
C ILE A 83 10.05 -13.87 -9.31
N GLU A 84 10.64 -14.82 -10.03
CA GLU A 84 11.31 -14.57 -11.31
C GLU A 84 10.30 -13.99 -12.33
N ASN A 85 10.62 -12.85 -12.93
CA ASN A 85 9.75 -12.06 -13.82
C ASN A 85 8.53 -11.39 -13.13
N SER A 86 8.60 -11.16 -11.85
CA SER A 86 7.60 -10.37 -11.14
C SER A 86 7.72 -8.89 -11.51
N ASN A 87 6.58 -8.24 -11.77
CA ASN A 87 6.47 -6.78 -11.89
C ASN A 87 6.11 -6.13 -10.54
N GLU A 88 6.37 -6.84 -9.46
CA GLU A 88 6.10 -6.40 -8.10
C GLU A 88 7.26 -5.57 -7.56
N TRP A 89 6.91 -4.39 -7.06
CA TRP A 89 7.85 -3.45 -6.44
C TRP A 89 7.43 -3.22 -5.00
N GLY A 90 8.40 -3.10 -4.12
CA GLY A 90 8.17 -2.88 -2.70
C GLY A 90 9.08 -1.84 -2.09
N GLY A 91 8.61 -1.21 -1.03
CA GLY A 91 9.37 -0.25 -0.25
C GLY A 91 8.64 0.09 1.05
N TRP A 92 9.22 0.98 1.83
CA TRP A 92 8.75 1.27 3.17
C TRP A 92 8.66 2.77 3.40
N ILE A 93 7.48 3.27 3.76
CA ILE A 93 7.36 4.59 4.39
C ILE A 93 7.86 4.43 5.82
N PRO A 94 8.81 5.26 6.28
CA PRO A 94 9.34 5.12 7.64
C PRO A 94 8.26 5.20 8.71
N ALA A 95 8.41 4.40 9.76
CA ALA A 95 7.53 4.45 10.91
C ALA A 95 7.54 5.82 11.57
N LEU A 96 6.38 6.26 12.04
CA LEU A 96 6.24 7.53 12.75
C LEU A 96 6.50 7.33 14.24
N VAL A 97 6.93 8.41 14.91
CA VAL A 97 7.07 8.47 16.37
C VAL A 97 5.71 8.70 17.02
N ASP A 98 4.86 9.50 16.38
CA ASP A 98 3.52 9.84 16.86
C ASP A 98 2.46 9.45 15.83
N SER A 99 1.26 9.10 16.31
CA SER A 99 0.12 8.82 15.45
C SER A 99 -0.23 10.02 14.58
N SER A 100 -0.35 9.80 13.28
CA SER A 100 -0.70 10.85 12.32
C SER A 100 -1.30 10.27 11.05
N TYR A 101 -1.96 11.11 10.25
CA TYR A 101 -2.29 10.74 8.90
C TYR A 101 -1.04 10.78 8.02
N ILE A 102 -0.87 9.74 7.19
CA ILE A 102 0.10 9.72 6.10
C ILE A 102 -0.66 9.91 4.78
N TYR A 103 -0.22 10.89 4.02
CA TYR A 103 -0.63 11.14 2.64
C TYR A 103 0.47 10.63 1.73
N TYR A 104 0.14 9.85 0.71
CA TYR A 104 1.17 9.32 -0.18
C TYR A 104 0.65 9.08 -1.60
N TYR A 105 1.56 9.08 -2.55
CA TYR A 105 1.33 8.62 -3.91
C TYR A 105 2.56 7.89 -4.43
N ILE A 106 2.34 7.03 -5.41
CA ILE A 106 3.38 6.28 -6.07
C ILE A 106 3.62 6.92 -7.44
N MET A 107 4.88 7.06 -7.83
CA MET A 107 5.27 7.55 -9.13
C MET A 107 6.25 6.56 -9.76
N SER A 108 6.10 6.33 -11.06
CA SER A 108 7.05 5.59 -11.86
C SER A 108 7.20 6.24 -13.24
N ALA A 109 8.37 6.10 -13.84
CA ALA A 109 8.65 6.54 -15.19
C ALA A 109 9.34 5.43 -16.00
N ASP A 110 9.12 5.46 -17.30
CA ASP A 110 9.80 4.60 -18.27
C ASP A 110 10.80 5.36 -19.14
N SER A 111 11.62 4.63 -19.88
CA SER A 111 12.64 5.20 -20.75
C SER A 111 12.08 5.91 -22.00
N SER A 112 10.78 5.84 -22.24
CA SER A 112 10.12 6.62 -23.28
C SER A 112 9.76 8.05 -22.84
N GLY A 113 9.98 8.34 -21.54
CA GLY A 113 9.69 9.63 -20.92
C GLY A 113 8.28 9.75 -20.37
N ARG A 114 7.55 8.65 -20.23
CA ARG A 114 6.27 8.63 -19.54
C ARG A 114 6.45 8.62 -18.04
N VAL A 115 5.55 9.30 -17.38
CA VAL A 115 5.45 9.36 -15.94
C VAL A 115 4.01 9.06 -15.55
N GLU A 116 3.81 8.09 -14.68
CA GLU A 116 2.50 7.73 -14.15
C GLU A 116 2.48 7.80 -12.63
N HIS A 117 1.27 7.98 -12.09
CA HIS A 117 1.03 8.13 -10.66
C HIS A 117 -0.12 7.22 -10.21
N SER A 118 -0.01 6.72 -8.99
CA SER A 118 -1.12 6.08 -8.28
C SER A 118 -1.35 6.79 -6.93
N PRO A 119 -2.54 7.39 -6.69
CA PRO A 119 -3.66 7.47 -7.62
C PRO A 119 -3.36 8.43 -8.79
N PRO A 120 -4.12 8.35 -9.91
CA PRO A 120 -3.91 9.24 -11.07
C PRO A 120 -4.11 10.73 -10.76
N ALA A 121 -4.81 11.05 -9.67
CA ALA A 121 -5.00 12.40 -9.16
C ALA A 121 -5.12 12.37 -7.64
N GLY A 122 -4.53 13.38 -6.98
CA GLY A 122 -4.52 13.48 -5.52
C GLY A 122 -3.52 12.51 -4.88
N TRP A 123 -3.90 11.91 -3.78
CA TRP A 123 -3.07 11.02 -2.97
C TRP A 123 -3.92 9.98 -2.24
N HIS A 124 -3.31 8.87 -1.86
CA HIS A 124 -3.83 7.94 -0.88
C HIS A 124 -3.64 8.51 0.52
N LYS A 125 -4.43 8.05 1.47
CA LYS A 125 -4.37 8.50 2.85
C LYS A 125 -4.69 7.33 3.77
N PHE A 126 -3.93 7.18 4.85
CA PHE A 126 -4.24 6.26 5.94
C PHE A 126 -3.80 6.86 7.28
N PHE A 127 -4.39 6.36 8.36
CA PHE A 127 -3.98 6.75 9.71
C PHE A 127 -2.90 5.78 10.20
N ALA A 128 -1.74 6.33 10.52
CA ALA A 128 -0.55 5.61 10.94
C ALA A 128 -0.38 5.68 12.45
N TYR A 129 -0.09 4.53 13.06
CA TYR A 129 0.26 4.43 14.49
C TYR A 129 1.76 4.32 14.68
N PRO A 130 2.33 4.81 15.81
CA PRO A 130 3.74 4.63 16.10
C PRO A 130 4.07 3.15 16.33
N THR A 131 5.33 2.79 16.14
CA THR A 131 5.86 1.42 16.25
C THR A 131 5.56 0.72 17.58
N ASN A 132 5.34 1.48 18.63
CA ASN A 132 5.10 0.95 19.99
C ASN A 132 3.64 1.01 20.43
N ALA A 133 2.74 1.53 19.59
CA ALA A 133 1.35 1.76 20.00
C ALA A 133 0.61 0.47 20.39
N CYS A 134 1.02 -0.66 19.79
CA CYS A 134 0.35 -1.94 19.99
C CYS A 134 1.27 -3.05 20.54
N GLN A 135 2.49 -2.71 20.97
CA GLN A 135 3.47 -3.72 21.45
C GLN A 135 3.06 -4.49 22.71
N GLU A 136 2.19 -3.90 23.51
CA GLU A 136 1.67 -4.54 24.72
C GLU A 136 0.43 -5.38 24.47
N TRP A 137 -0.11 -5.34 23.24
CA TRP A 137 -1.31 -6.11 22.89
C TRP A 137 -0.95 -7.54 22.51
N LEU A 138 -1.70 -8.47 23.04
CA LEU A 138 -1.57 -9.88 22.70
C LEU A 138 -2.21 -10.13 21.32
N ILE A 139 -1.48 -10.74 20.39
CA ILE A 139 -2.05 -11.12 19.07
C ILE A 139 -3.23 -12.05 19.30
N GLY A 140 -4.38 -11.68 18.75
CA GLY A 140 -5.63 -12.41 18.94
C GLY A 140 -6.52 -11.88 20.08
N ASP A 141 -6.05 -10.92 20.88
CA ASP A 141 -6.83 -10.25 21.93
C ASP A 141 -7.38 -8.92 21.37
N LEU A 142 -8.53 -8.98 20.72
CA LEU A 142 -9.10 -7.83 20.00
C LEU A 142 -9.77 -6.81 20.93
N ASP A 143 -10.18 -7.22 22.13
CA ASP A 143 -10.81 -6.34 23.13
C ASP A 143 -9.83 -5.85 24.20
N ASN A 144 -8.56 -6.29 24.11
CA ASN A 144 -7.50 -5.97 25.07
C ASN A 144 -7.87 -6.36 26.50
N SER A 145 -8.53 -7.49 26.66
CA SER A 145 -8.90 -8.04 27.98
C SER A 145 -7.73 -8.73 28.69
N GLY A 146 -6.67 -9.04 27.96
CA GLY A 146 -5.52 -9.83 28.39
C GLY A 146 -5.74 -11.34 28.23
N GLU A 147 -6.86 -11.76 27.67
CA GLU A 147 -7.20 -13.18 27.44
C GLU A 147 -7.75 -13.38 26.03
N ILE A 148 -7.21 -14.34 25.31
CA ILE A 148 -7.75 -14.74 24.00
C ILE A 148 -8.92 -15.70 24.22
N ASN A 149 -10.12 -15.31 23.81
CA ASN A 149 -11.35 -16.06 24.03
C ASN A 149 -12.37 -15.93 22.89
N ILE A 150 -13.57 -16.48 23.07
CA ILE A 150 -14.60 -16.47 22.02
C ILE A 150 -15.09 -15.05 21.64
N ILE A 151 -14.93 -14.08 22.51
CA ILE A 151 -15.33 -12.70 22.22
C ILE A 151 -14.44 -12.13 21.13
N ASP A 152 -13.15 -12.42 21.13
CA ASP A 152 -12.21 -11.99 20.11
C ASP A 152 -12.55 -12.59 18.74
N VAL A 153 -12.99 -13.84 18.72
CA VAL A 153 -13.47 -14.46 17.47
C VAL A 153 -14.69 -13.73 16.92
N LEU A 154 -15.61 -13.32 17.77
CA LEU A 154 -16.78 -12.55 17.35
C LEU A 154 -16.40 -11.15 16.84
N LEU A 155 -15.47 -10.48 17.51
CA LEU A 155 -14.96 -9.18 17.10
C LEU A 155 -14.21 -9.26 15.76
N LEU A 156 -13.40 -10.31 15.58
CA LEU A 156 -12.71 -10.56 14.31
C LEU A 156 -13.70 -10.84 13.18
N ALA A 157 -14.74 -11.62 13.45
CA ALA A 157 -15.78 -11.87 12.46
C ALA A 157 -16.54 -10.59 12.09
N ASP A 158 -16.89 -9.75 13.05
CA ASP A 158 -17.50 -8.43 12.83
C ASP A 158 -16.60 -7.51 12.00
N GLN A 159 -15.31 -7.52 12.29
CA GLN A 159 -14.32 -6.74 11.54
C GLN A 159 -14.27 -7.17 10.07
N ILE A 160 -14.25 -8.48 9.79
CA ILE A 160 -14.25 -9.02 8.43
C ILE A 160 -15.56 -8.71 7.70
N MET A 161 -16.69 -8.82 8.38
CA MET A 161 -18.01 -8.66 7.77
C MET A 161 -18.39 -7.20 7.53
N TYR A 162 -18.04 -6.31 8.42
CA TYR A 162 -18.53 -4.92 8.43
C TYR A 162 -17.41 -3.88 8.35
N GLY A 163 -16.13 -4.29 8.39
CA GLY A 163 -14.99 -3.38 8.40
C GLY A 163 -14.89 -2.53 9.67
N SER A 164 -15.57 -2.94 10.76
CA SER A 164 -15.56 -2.20 12.02
C SER A 164 -14.33 -2.55 12.84
N LEU A 165 -13.43 -1.57 13.03
CA LEU A 165 -12.32 -1.71 13.95
C LEU A 165 -12.79 -1.42 15.38
N THR A 166 -12.53 -2.32 16.31
CA THR A 166 -12.91 -2.16 17.72
C THR A 166 -11.95 -1.26 18.47
N SER A 167 -10.72 -1.15 18.00
CA SER A 167 -9.67 -0.33 18.59
C SER A 167 -8.60 0.07 17.57
N ASN A 168 -7.72 0.94 17.99
CA ASN A 168 -6.60 1.42 17.17
C ASN A 168 -5.58 0.30 16.85
N CYS A 169 -5.53 -0.75 17.66
CA CYS A 169 -4.63 -1.88 17.50
C CYS A 169 -5.30 -3.13 16.91
N SER A 170 -6.62 -3.08 16.68
CA SER A 170 -7.35 -4.28 16.22
C SER A 170 -6.83 -4.80 14.89
N GLY A 171 -6.39 -3.94 13.97
CA GLY A 171 -5.76 -4.38 12.73
C GLY A 171 -4.50 -5.21 12.92
N PHE A 172 -3.69 -4.87 13.91
CA PHE A 172 -2.47 -5.60 14.25
C PHE A 172 -2.75 -6.95 14.92
N VAL A 173 -3.63 -6.97 15.90
CA VAL A 173 -3.94 -8.21 16.66
C VAL A 173 -4.85 -9.16 15.90
N SER A 174 -5.48 -8.70 14.81
CA SER A 174 -6.40 -9.46 13.95
C SER A 174 -5.70 -10.27 12.87
N ASP A 175 -4.53 -9.82 12.42
CA ASP A 175 -3.71 -10.54 11.44
C ASP A 175 -2.84 -11.56 12.16
N ILE A 176 -3.41 -12.76 12.37
CA ILE A 176 -2.81 -13.81 13.21
C ILE A 176 -1.62 -14.48 12.50
N ASN A 177 -1.66 -14.54 11.17
CA ASN A 177 -0.61 -15.18 10.36
C ASN A 177 0.41 -14.21 9.76
N ASP A 178 0.25 -12.89 10.02
CA ASP A 178 1.14 -11.84 9.55
C ASP A 178 1.27 -11.80 8.00
N ASP A 179 0.16 -12.07 7.30
CA ASP A 179 0.12 -12.02 5.83
C ASP A 179 -0.36 -10.65 5.29
N ASN A 180 -0.61 -9.69 6.16
CA ASN A 180 -1.17 -8.37 5.91
C ASN A 180 -2.60 -8.39 5.35
N GLN A 181 -3.34 -9.48 5.57
CA GLN A 181 -4.73 -9.61 5.18
C GLN A 181 -5.53 -10.17 6.36
N ILE A 182 -6.60 -9.50 6.74
CA ILE A 182 -7.51 -9.98 7.77
C ILE A 182 -8.62 -10.77 7.09
N THR A 183 -8.59 -12.08 7.25
CA THR A 183 -9.44 -13.03 6.51
C THR A 183 -10.04 -14.11 7.42
N LEU A 184 -10.82 -15.02 6.82
CA LEU A 184 -11.33 -16.20 7.55
C LEU A 184 -10.21 -17.12 8.03
N ILE A 185 -9.01 -17.03 7.48
CA ILE A 185 -7.85 -17.82 7.93
C ILE A 185 -7.47 -17.40 9.35
N ASP A 186 -7.49 -16.12 9.64
CA ASP A 186 -7.18 -15.56 10.96
C ASP A 186 -8.20 -16.03 12.00
N ILE A 187 -9.49 -16.10 11.64
CA ILE A 187 -10.51 -16.69 12.53
C ILE A 187 -10.17 -18.13 12.86
N LEU A 188 -9.79 -18.94 11.89
CA LEU A 188 -9.45 -20.35 12.11
C LEU A 188 -8.21 -20.50 13.01
N LEU A 189 -7.21 -19.65 12.81
CA LEU A 189 -6.02 -19.62 13.65
C LEU A 189 -6.35 -19.18 15.08
N LEU A 190 -7.17 -18.14 15.23
CA LEU A 190 -7.63 -17.68 16.55
C LEU A 190 -8.40 -18.76 17.30
N ILE A 191 -9.32 -19.47 16.64
CA ILE A 191 -10.02 -20.63 17.23
C ILE A 191 -9.02 -21.72 17.64
N SER A 192 -7.98 -21.95 16.83
CA SER A 192 -6.94 -22.93 17.17
C SER A 192 -6.15 -22.54 18.42
N MET A 193 -5.86 -21.23 18.60
CA MET A 193 -5.18 -20.73 19.82
C MET A 193 -6.04 -20.94 21.07
N ILE A 194 -7.34 -20.70 20.99
CA ILE A 194 -8.28 -20.92 22.09
C ILE A 194 -8.40 -22.42 22.45
N SER A 195 -8.35 -23.26 21.41
CA SER A 195 -8.53 -24.72 21.60
C SER A 195 -7.28 -25.43 22.11
N ASN A 196 -6.10 -24.85 21.95
CA ASN A 196 -4.80 -25.39 22.37
C ASN A 196 -3.97 -24.28 23.07
N PRO A 197 -4.40 -23.85 24.27
CA PRO A 197 -3.77 -22.76 25.02
C PRO A 197 -2.36 -23.11 25.53
#